data_d9979cd46800b0fc7928f302d13cd470
#
_entry.id   d9979cd46800b0fc7928f302d13cd470
#
_cell.length_a   1.000
_cell.length_b   1.000
_cell.length_c   1.000
_cell.angle_alpha   90.00
_cell.angle_beta   90.00
_cell.angle_gamma   90.00
#
_symmetry.space_group_name_H-M   'P 1'
#
loop_
_entity.id
_entity.type
_entity.pdbx_description
1 polymer ?
#
loop_
_entity_poly.entity_id
_entity_poly.type
_entity_poly.pdbx_seq_one_letter_code
_entity_poly.pdbx_strand_id
1 'polypeptide(L)'
;CNLNNSHRLDVLTPIIQNLGNDRIHYLRDTGIYNIHNLTFVVYSILDNKENWPKGNTVDGENTICLFHGPVNKAQTDIGYTVSSNSFQVDMFDGFDMAMLGDIHKRQTFGDGYEHIAYAGSMVQQNHGELLEKHGYLIWDIPTRTFTEHHIHNDYGFLTVDVVDGKIPQWVYDEIDTKLPKYPRLRLRFTKTEASDMKRKITELKKLFKVAEVTVTRTDTIGQLKTNQKVNKNIVGDVKNETFQNQLIRDYLERQYLLEDDELDKIAEINSELNSHIDESDMMGNILWTPKEFQFSNMFSYGEDN
;
A
#
# COMPACT_ATOMS: atom_id res chain seq x y z
N CYS A 1 -1.33 10.08 4.45
CA CYS A 1 -1.81 11.43 4.87
C CYS A 1 -2.39 12.16 3.66
N ASN A 2 -3.60 12.69 3.78
CA ASN A 2 -4.16 13.53 2.73
C ASN A 2 -3.69 14.98 2.93
N LEU A 3 -2.56 15.31 2.32
CA LEU A 3 -1.93 16.63 2.42
C LEU A 3 -2.73 17.76 1.74
N ASN A 4 -3.70 17.40 0.89
CA ASN A 4 -4.44 18.37 0.09
C ASN A 4 -5.65 18.98 0.81
N ASN A 5 -5.96 18.53 2.02
CA ASN A 5 -7.12 19.03 2.77
C ASN A 5 -6.69 19.58 4.12
N SER A 6 -6.27 20.85 4.13
CA SER A 6 -5.86 21.60 5.34
C SER A 6 -7.01 21.84 6.33
N HIS A 7 -8.27 21.72 5.89
CA HIS A 7 -9.46 21.92 6.71
C HIS A 7 -9.99 20.64 7.35
N ARG A 8 -9.41 19.48 7.02
CA ARG A 8 -9.85 18.20 7.58
C ARG A 8 -9.56 18.17 9.08
N LEU A 9 -10.61 17.97 9.85
CA LEU A 9 -10.48 17.80 11.29
C LEU A 9 -9.61 16.60 11.62
N ASP A 10 -8.65 16.82 12.48
CA ASP A 10 -7.82 15.74 13.02
C ASP A 10 -8.65 14.91 14.01
N VAL A 11 -8.80 13.63 13.70
CA VAL A 11 -9.60 12.68 14.51
C VAL A 11 -8.87 12.23 15.78
N LEU A 12 -7.55 12.35 15.85
CA LEU A 12 -6.77 11.93 17.02
C LEU A 12 -6.84 12.93 18.17
N THR A 13 -6.82 14.23 17.87
CA THR A 13 -6.89 15.29 18.89
C THR A 13 -8.06 15.09 19.87
N PRO A 14 -9.33 14.94 19.43
CA PRO A 14 -10.43 14.75 20.37
C PRO A 14 -10.34 13.42 21.14
N ILE A 15 -9.79 12.37 20.53
CA ILE A 15 -9.59 11.08 21.20
C ILE A 15 -8.58 11.23 22.34
N ILE A 16 -7.42 11.83 22.08
CA ILE A 16 -6.36 12.01 23.07
C ILE A 16 -6.84 12.94 24.20
N GLN A 17 -7.51 14.04 23.87
CA GLN A 17 -8.08 14.94 24.85
C GLN A 17 -9.10 14.26 25.77
N ASN A 18 -9.97 13.41 25.21
CA ASN A 18 -10.96 12.67 25.99
C ASN A 18 -10.35 11.56 26.88
N LEU A 19 -9.20 11.02 26.50
CA LEU A 19 -8.50 10.05 27.33
C LEU A 19 -7.98 10.67 28.64
N GLY A 20 -7.64 11.96 28.64
CA GLY A 20 -7.22 12.70 29.84
C GLY A 20 -6.02 12.07 30.55
N ASN A 21 -5.09 11.46 29.81
CA ASN A 21 -3.95 10.75 30.37
C ASN A 21 -2.65 11.52 30.11
N ASP A 22 -2.07 12.07 31.16
CA ASP A 22 -0.86 12.90 31.11
C ASP A 22 0.40 12.17 30.59
N ARG A 23 0.35 10.84 30.45
CA ARG A 23 1.44 10.05 29.87
C ARG A 23 1.32 9.88 28.34
N ILE A 24 0.27 10.42 27.74
CA ILE A 24 0.04 10.36 26.28
C ILE A 24 0.29 11.76 25.71
N HIS A 25 1.33 11.88 24.91
CA HIS A 25 1.69 13.12 24.23
C HIS A 25 1.41 12.98 22.74
N TYR A 26 0.51 13.79 22.21
CA TYR A 26 0.24 13.85 20.78
C TYR A 26 0.92 15.08 20.18
N LEU A 27 2.04 14.85 19.52
CA LEU A 27 2.90 15.89 18.93
C LEU A 27 2.51 16.11 17.47
N ARG A 28 1.44 16.85 17.23
CA ARG A 28 0.87 17.07 15.89
C ARG A 28 1.59 18.15 15.11
N ASP A 29 1.84 19.26 15.76
CA ASP A 29 2.28 20.49 15.09
C ASP A 29 3.82 20.59 15.10
N THR A 30 4.37 21.37 14.16
CA THR A 30 5.80 21.71 14.18
C THR A 30 6.12 22.44 15.48
N GLY A 31 7.20 22.03 16.13
CA GLY A 31 7.60 22.67 17.39
C GLY A 31 8.66 21.89 18.15
N ILE A 32 9.06 22.49 19.28
CA ILE A 32 10.02 21.93 20.23
C ILE A 32 9.24 21.51 21.47
N TYR A 33 9.36 20.25 21.86
CA TYR A 33 8.62 19.65 22.96
C TYR A 33 9.59 19.01 23.95
N ASN A 34 9.64 19.54 25.15
CA ASN A 34 10.46 18.99 26.22
C ASN A 34 9.64 17.99 27.04
N ILE A 35 10.00 16.72 26.96
CA ILE A 35 9.35 15.64 27.69
C ILE A 35 10.42 14.91 28.51
N HIS A 36 10.32 15.02 29.84
CA HIS A 36 11.37 14.59 30.77
C HIS A 36 12.72 15.28 30.43
N ASN A 37 13.76 14.47 30.19
CA ASN A 37 15.11 14.92 29.84
C ASN A 37 15.41 14.82 28.33
N LEU A 38 14.35 14.74 27.48
CA LEU A 38 14.45 14.67 26.03
C LEU A 38 13.85 15.89 25.38
N THR A 39 14.50 16.40 24.35
CA THR A 39 14.00 17.49 23.51
C THR A 39 13.56 16.94 22.16
N PHE A 40 12.25 16.78 21.98
CA PHE A 40 11.69 16.38 20.71
C PHE A 40 11.45 17.58 19.82
N VAL A 41 11.85 17.48 18.57
CA VAL A 41 11.56 18.48 17.53
C VAL A 41 10.71 17.84 16.46
N VAL A 42 9.50 18.32 16.27
CA VAL A 42 8.56 17.79 15.29
C VAL A 42 8.64 18.60 14.01
N TYR A 43 8.87 17.92 12.91
CA TYR A 43 8.72 18.45 11.56
C TYR A 43 7.39 17.97 11.00
N SER A 44 6.34 18.75 11.20
CA SER A 44 5.03 18.43 10.65
C SER A 44 5.03 18.65 9.13
N ILE A 45 4.71 17.60 8.37
CA ILE A 45 4.57 17.70 6.91
C ILE A 45 3.36 18.57 6.48
N LEU A 46 2.49 18.90 7.43
CA LEU A 46 1.34 19.81 7.24
C LEU A 46 1.73 21.28 7.34
N ASP A 47 2.95 21.58 7.75
CA ASP A 47 3.46 22.93 7.94
C ASP A 47 4.52 23.29 6.91
N ASN A 48 4.74 24.60 6.71
CA ASN A 48 5.78 25.06 5.84
C ASN A 48 7.17 24.72 6.40
N LYS A 49 8.03 24.18 5.56
CA LYS A 49 9.41 23.82 5.91
C LYS A 49 10.22 24.97 6.49
N GLU A 50 9.88 26.21 6.15
CA GLU A 50 10.52 27.41 6.66
C GLU A 50 10.30 27.61 8.18
N ASN A 51 9.23 27.01 8.72
CA ASN A 51 8.91 27.04 10.15
C ASN A 51 9.63 25.96 10.96
N TRP A 52 10.35 25.04 10.28
CA TRP A 52 11.01 23.94 10.96
C TRP A 52 12.27 24.42 11.70
N PRO A 53 12.38 24.19 13.03
CA PRO A 53 13.57 24.54 13.79
C PRO A 53 14.80 23.82 13.24
N LYS A 54 15.90 24.52 13.05
CA LYS A 54 17.17 23.88 12.63
C LYS A 54 17.85 23.24 13.83
N GLY A 55 18.39 22.02 13.68
CA GLY A 55 18.99 21.28 14.77
C GLY A 55 20.06 22.06 15.54
N ASN A 56 20.93 22.81 14.84
CA ASN A 56 21.97 23.63 15.44
C ASN A 56 21.48 24.88 16.20
N THR A 57 20.18 25.16 16.16
CA THR A 57 19.55 26.29 16.88
C THR A 57 18.66 25.83 18.04
N VAL A 58 18.56 24.52 18.24
CA VAL A 58 17.75 23.94 19.32
C VAL A 58 18.62 23.74 20.54
N ASP A 59 18.27 24.46 21.62
CA ASP A 59 18.91 24.29 22.91
C ASP A 59 18.30 23.04 23.61
N GLY A 60 19.16 22.11 24.02
CA GLY A 60 18.72 20.94 24.77
C GLY A 60 19.75 19.81 24.72
N GLU A 61 19.70 18.97 25.73
CA GLU A 61 20.40 17.68 25.70
C GLU A 61 19.48 16.64 25.04
N ASN A 62 20.07 15.71 24.26
CA ASN A 62 19.35 14.62 23.60
C ASN A 62 18.23 15.15 22.68
N THR A 63 18.62 15.90 21.67
CA THR A 63 17.70 16.45 20.66
C THR A 63 17.29 15.37 19.64
N ILE A 64 15.98 15.13 19.53
CA ILE A 64 15.43 14.07 18.68
C ILE A 64 14.46 14.69 17.68
N CYS A 65 14.78 14.64 16.39
CA CYS A 65 13.86 15.06 15.35
C CYS A 65 12.86 13.95 15.01
N LEU A 66 11.58 14.29 14.95
CA LEU A 66 10.50 13.42 14.51
C LEU A 66 9.96 13.92 13.18
N PHE A 67 10.01 13.08 12.16
CA PHE A 67 9.52 13.40 10.82
C PHE A 67 8.77 12.23 10.20
N HIS A 68 7.62 12.50 9.60
CA HIS A 68 6.83 11.51 8.86
C HIS A 68 6.70 11.94 7.40
N GLY A 69 7.58 11.46 6.56
CA GLY A 69 7.60 11.82 5.13
C GLY A 69 8.76 11.18 4.38
N PRO A 70 8.76 11.29 3.04
CA PRO A 70 9.73 10.61 2.18
C PRO A 70 11.03 11.42 2.07
N VAL A 71 12.10 10.94 2.67
CA VAL A 71 13.45 11.52 2.52
C VAL A 71 14.10 11.01 1.24
N ASN A 72 14.83 11.90 0.54
CA ASN A 72 15.56 11.55 -0.68
C ASN A 72 16.49 10.35 -0.47
N LYS A 73 16.58 9.48 -1.48
CA LYS A 73 17.33 8.23 -1.49
C LYS A 73 16.77 7.13 -0.57
N ALA A 74 15.72 7.35 0.21
CA ALA A 74 15.05 6.26 0.89
C ALA A 74 14.50 5.24 -0.11
N GLN A 75 14.48 3.97 0.27
CA GLN A 75 14.07 2.87 -0.61
C GLN A 75 12.85 2.16 -0.06
N THR A 76 12.01 1.66 -0.96
CA THR A 76 10.94 0.71 -0.63
C THR A 76 11.42 -0.73 -0.85
N ASP A 77 10.69 -1.71 -0.33
CA ASP A 77 11.04 -3.14 -0.50
C ASP A 77 11.00 -3.60 -1.95
N ILE A 78 10.16 -2.98 -2.79
CA ILE A 78 10.11 -3.26 -4.24
C ILE A 78 11.23 -2.61 -5.03
N GLY A 79 12.20 -1.97 -4.36
CA GLY A 79 13.37 -1.35 -5.00
C GLY A 79 13.14 0.06 -5.55
N TYR A 80 11.95 0.65 -5.33
CA TYR A 80 11.75 2.05 -5.68
C TYR A 80 12.60 2.93 -4.76
N THR A 81 13.36 3.84 -5.35
CA THR A 81 14.14 4.84 -4.62
C THR A 81 13.44 6.19 -4.68
N VAL A 82 13.21 6.77 -3.52
CA VAL A 82 12.59 8.09 -3.40
C VAL A 82 13.49 9.14 -4.04
N SER A 83 12.95 9.89 -4.98
CA SER A 83 13.58 11.07 -5.56
C SER A 83 12.82 12.30 -5.06
N SER A 84 13.38 12.99 -4.09
CA SER A 84 12.79 14.19 -3.50
C SER A 84 13.80 15.32 -3.49
N ASN A 85 13.47 16.43 -4.12
CA ASN A 85 14.27 17.66 -4.01
C ASN A 85 13.96 18.43 -2.71
N SER A 86 12.85 18.11 -2.06
CA SER A 86 12.35 18.88 -0.90
C SER A 86 12.87 18.35 0.43
N PHE A 87 13.09 17.03 0.56
CA PHE A 87 13.46 16.41 1.83
C PHE A 87 14.80 15.67 1.69
N GLN A 88 15.87 16.37 1.96
CA GLN A 88 17.23 15.82 1.96
C GLN A 88 17.62 15.40 3.39
N VAL A 89 18.53 14.44 3.52
CA VAL A 89 18.96 13.94 4.84
C VAL A 89 19.66 15.00 5.68
N ASP A 90 20.32 15.96 5.06
CA ASP A 90 20.98 17.10 5.72
C ASP A 90 20.03 18.05 6.47
N MET A 91 18.72 17.93 6.22
CA MET A 91 17.72 18.69 7.00
C MET A 91 17.70 18.30 8.48
N PHE A 92 18.29 17.16 8.81
CA PHE A 92 18.42 16.67 10.18
C PHE A 92 19.77 17.00 10.83
N ASP A 93 20.63 17.76 10.16
CA ASP A 93 21.92 18.17 10.71
C ASP A 93 21.77 18.96 12.00
N GLY A 94 22.59 18.62 12.99
CA GLY A 94 22.60 19.25 14.30
C GLY A 94 21.66 18.63 15.33
N PHE A 95 20.85 17.62 14.95
CA PHE A 95 20.14 16.77 15.91
C PHE A 95 21.00 15.58 16.34
N ASP A 96 20.80 15.13 17.57
CA ASP A 96 21.46 13.93 18.07
C ASP A 96 20.93 12.66 17.41
N MET A 97 19.64 12.63 17.09
CA MET A 97 18.95 11.53 16.44
C MET A 97 17.78 12.03 15.60
N ALA A 98 17.40 11.27 14.57
CA ALA A 98 16.13 11.46 13.87
C ALA A 98 15.37 10.15 13.71
N MET A 99 14.13 10.14 14.15
CA MET A 99 13.21 9.00 14.07
C MET A 99 12.19 9.27 12.97
N LEU A 100 12.23 8.45 11.91
CA LEU A 100 11.48 8.70 10.69
C LEU A 100 10.34 7.69 10.51
N GLY A 101 9.23 8.15 9.94
CA GLY A 101 8.09 7.35 9.50
C GLY A 101 7.72 7.59 8.05
N ASP A 102 6.71 6.89 7.52
CA ASP A 102 6.19 6.89 6.14
C ASP A 102 6.78 5.77 5.26
N ILE A 103 8.08 5.53 5.31
CA ILE A 103 8.71 4.45 4.53
C ILE A 103 8.69 3.16 5.34
N HIS A 104 8.06 2.13 4.79
CA HIS A 104 7.86 0.86 5.49
C HIS A 104 9.11 -0.04 5.52
N LYS A 105 10.09 0.21 4.66
CA LYS A 105 11.37 -0.46 4.70
C LYS A 105 12.27 0.16 5.77
N ARG A 106 12.72 -0.66 6.75
CA ARG A 106 13.70 -0.25 7.75
C ARG A 106 15.03 0.08 7.08
N GLN A 107 15.58 1.25 7.37
CA GLN A 107 16.84 1.70 6.81
C GLN A 107 17.43 2.90 7.54
N THR A 108 18.74 3.07 7.43
CA THR A 108 19.49 4.29 7.74
C THR A 108 20.03 4.90 6.44
N PHE A 109 20.63 6.06 6.53
CA PHE A 109 21.20 6.73 5.35
C PHE A 109 22.71 6.51 5.18
N GLY A 110 23.39 5.88 6.15
CA GLY A 110 24.82 5.64 6.13
C GLY A 110 25.67 6.94 6.12
N ASP A 111 26.99 6.80 5.91
CA ASP A 111 27.92 7.91 5.68
C ASP A 111 27.82 9.07 6.69
N GLY A 112 27.74 8.76 7.99
CA GLY A 112 27.61 9.73 9.07
C GLY A 112 26.18 10.06 9.49
N TYR A 113 25.18 9.42 8.87
CA TYR A 113 23.76 9.56 9.19
C TYR A 113 23.15 8.29 9.80
N GLU A 114 23.96 7.45 10.48
CA GLU A 114 23.52 6.21 11.13
C GLU A 114 22.54 6.46 12.29
N HIS A 115 22.57 7.66 12.86
CA HIS A 115 21.65 8.13 13.90
C HIS A 115 20.29 8.63 13.34
N ILE A 116 20.07 8.49 12.02
CA ILE A 116 18.83 8.83 11.33
C ILE A 116 18.25 7.56 10.73
N ALA A 117 17.06 7.15 11.16
CA ALA A 117 16.50 5.88 10.74
C ALA A 117 14.98 5.90 10.52
N TYR A 118 14.54 5.22 9.46
CA TYR A 118 13.19 4.70 9.35
C TYR A 118 13.09 3.40 10.14
N ALA A 119 12.17 3.35 11.10
CA ALA A 119 11.88 2.11 11.83
C ALA A 119 11.24 1.03 10.93
N GLY A 120 10.63 1.46 9.85
CA GLY A 120 9.81 0.61 9.00
C GLY A 120 8.42 0.36 9.58
N SER A 121 7.66 -0.53 8.96
CA SER A 121 6.37 -0.97 9.49
C SER A 121 6.54 -2.11 10.51
N MET A 122 5.68 -2.14 11.53
CA MET A 122 5.72 -3.20 12.55
C MET A 122 5.41 -4.57 11.97
N VAL A 123 4.52 -4.60 10.99
CA VAL A 123 4.12 -5.80 10.24
C VAL A 123 3.98 -5.43 8.77
N GLN A 124 4.08 -6.41 7.91
CA GLN A 124 3.88 -6.26 6.48
C GLN A 124 2.49 -5.67 6.17
N GLN A 125 2.41 -4.64 5.34
CA GLN A 125 1.20 -3.91 5.00
C GLN A 125 0.56 -4.37 3.69
N ASN A 126 1.35 -4.93 2.78
CA ASN A 126 0.90 -5.35 1.46
C ASN A 126 1.86 -6.37 0.82
N HIS A 127 1.46 -6.91 -0.33
CA HIS A 127 2.25 -7.89 -1.09
C HIS A 127 3.52 -7.34 -1.77
N GLY A 128 3.77 -6.04 -1.72
CA GLY A 128 4.97 -5.41 -2.24
C GLY A 128 6.10 -5.32 -1.20
N GLU A 129 5.84 -5.71 0.03
CA GLU A 129 6.81 -5.69 1.11
C GLU A 129 7.38 -7.09 1.35
N LEU A 130 8.61 -7.16 1.84
CA LEU A 130 9.24 -8.42 2.23
C LEU A 130 8.52 -9.01 3.46
N LEU A 131 8.54 -10.33 3.60
CA LEU A 131 7.99 -11.00 4.79
C LEU A 131 8.82 -10.73 6.05
N GLU A 132 10.12 -10.55 5.88
CA GLU A 132 11.09 -10.39 6.96
C GLU A 132 11.39 -8.92 7.25
N LYS A 133 12.03 -8.67 8.40
CA LYS A 133 12.55 -7.36 8.83
C LYS A 133 11.49 -6.33 9.24
N HIS A 134 10.28 -6.76 9.51
CA HIS A 134 9.26 -5.92 10.16
C HIS A 134 9.45 -5.93 11.67
N GLY A 135 9.07 -4.83 12.33
CA GLY A 135 9.21 -4.68 13.77
C GLY A 135 9.44 -3.24 14.20
N TYR A 136 10.30 -3.04 15.19
CA TYR A 136 10.55 -1.72 15.77
C TYR A 136 12.02 -1.54 16.15
N LEU A 137 12.39 -0.30 16.45
CA LEU A 137 13.73 0.07 16.94
C LEU A 137 13.65 0.46 18.42
N ILE A 138 14.58 -0.03 19.23
CA ILE A 138 14.83 0.50 20.56
C ILE A 138 16.09 1.37 20.51
N TRP A 139 15.92 2.65 20.81
CA TRP A 139 17.01 3.62 20.79
C TRP A 139 17.71 3.69 22.14
N ASP A 140 19.02 3.64 22.12
CA ASP A 140 19.88 3.99 23.23
C ASP A 140 20.30 5.44 23.10
N ILE A 141 19.72 6.29 23.94
CA ILE A 141 19.89 7.75 23.85
C ILE A 141 21.33 8.19 24.12
N PRO A 142 22.02 7.69 25.19
CA PRO A 142 23.40 8.04 25.45
C PRO A 142 24.39 7.72 24.32
N THR A 143 24.20 6.60 23.64
CA THR A 143 25.09 6.17 22.55
C THR A 143 24.63 6.59 21.18
N ARG A 144 23.40 7.14 21.06
CA ARG A 144 22.77 7.55 19.79
C ARG A 144 22.68 6.40 18.78
N THR A 145 22.48 5.20 19.28
CA THR A 145 22.37 3.96 18.49
C THR A 145 21.01 3.31 18.73
N PHE A 146 20.69 2.30 17.95
CA PHE A 146 19.48 1.53 18.15
C PHE A 146 19.70 0.02 17.96
N THR A 147 18.81 -0.75 18.56
CA THR A 147 18.70 -2.19 18.36
C THR A 147 17.44 -2.53 17.61
N GLU A 148 17.54 -3.38 16.61
CA GLU A 148 16.41 -3.84 15.80
C GLU A 148 15.70 -5.01 16.48
N HIS A 149 14.39 -4.91 16.58
CA HIS A 149 13.53 -5.98 17.07
C HIS A 149 12.55 -6.41 15.99
N HIS A 150 12.58 -7.70 15.66
CA HIS A 150 11.70 -8.27 14.63
C HIS A 150 10.44 -8.84 15.26
N ILE A 151 9.31 -8.64 14.58
CA ILE A 151 8.03 -9.22 14.95
C ILE A 151 7.63 -10.24 13.88
N HIS A 152 7.43 -11.48 14.31
CA HIS A 152 6.84 -12.50 13.44
C HIS A 152 5.34 -12.23 13.26
N ASN A 153 4.86 -12.29 12.01
CA ASN A 153 3.46 -12.07 11.68
C ASN A 153 2.86 -13.32 11.02
N ASP A 154 2.03 -14.04 11.76
CA ASP A 154 1.30 -15.20 11.23
C ASP A 154 0.27 -14.85 10.13
N TYR A 155 -0.09 -13.57 9.96
CA TYR A 155 -1.10 -13.06 9.00
C TYR A 155 -0.48 -12.26 7.84
N GLY A 156 0.75 -12.58 7.46
CA GLY A 156 1.47 -11.86 6.42
C GLY A 156 0.88 -11.99 5.02
N PHE A 157 1.42 -11.21 4.09
CA PHE A 157 1.10 -11.24 2.67
C PHE A 157 2.10 -12.12 1.93
N LEU A 158 1.67 -13.25 1.40
CA LEU A 158 2.52 -14.20 0.69
C LEU A 158 2.20 -14.20 -0.79
N THR A 159 3.22 -13.97 -1.63
CA THR A 159 3.09 -14.13 -3.09
C THR A 159 3.84 -15.37 -3.54
N VAL A 160 3.16 -16.26 -4.28
CA VAL A 160 3.73 -17.48 -4.84
C VAL A 160 3.59 -17.43 -6.36
N ASP A 161 4.72 -17.52 -7.05
CA ASP A 161 4.78 -17.63 -8.50
C ASP A 161 4.77 -19.11 -8.91
N VAL A 162 3.69 -19.53 -9.55
CA VAL A 162 3.54 -20.89 -10.09
C VAL A 162 3.84 -20.86 -11.58
N VAL A 163 4.95 -21.48 -11.98
CA VAL A 163 5.42 -21.50 -13.36
C VAL A 163 5.36 -22.93 -13.91
N ASP A 164 4.82 -23.10 -15.10
CA ASP A 164 4.64 -24.43 -15.75
C ASP A 164 3.97 -25.46 -14.80
N GLY A 165 2.98 -25.01 -14.01
CA GLY A 165 2.27 -25.84 -13.03
C GLY A 165 3.09 -26.27 -11.81
N LYS A 166 4.25 -25.65 -11.57
CA LYS A 166 5.14 -25.98 -10.45
C LYS A 166 5.13 -24.90 -9.38
N ILE A 167 4.86 -25.31 -8.15
CA ILE A 167 5.06 -24.47 -6.96
C ILE A 167 6.56 -24.43 -6.66
N PRO A 168 7.15 -23.26 -6.37
CA PRO A 168 8.56 -23.16 -6.01
C PRO A 168 8.91 -23.99 -4.77
N GLN A 169 10.07 -24.64 -4.77
CA GLN A 169 10.49 -25.52 -3.68
C GLN A 169 10.61 -24.81 -2.34
N TRP A 170 11.04 -23.53 -2.33
CA TRP A 170 11.19 -22.75 -1.10
C TRP A 170 9.87 -22.66 -0.28
N VAL A 171 8.70 -22.76 -0.94
CA VAL A 171 7.40 -22.74 -0.24
C VAL A 171 7.28 -23.93 0.71
N TYR A 172 7.77 -25.09 0.31
CA TYR A 172 7.75 -26.30 1.15
C TYR A 172 8.87 -26.29 2.20
N ASP A 173 10.01 -25.71 1.86
CA ASP A 173 11.19 -25.69 2.75
C ASP A 173 11.02 -24.69 3.91
N GLU A 174 10.26 -23.62 3.70
CA GLU A 174 10.15 -22.51 4.65
C GLU A 174 8.78 -22.44 5.37
N ILE A 175 7.84 -23.33 5.05
CA ILE A 175 6.46 -23.26 5.54
C ILE A 175 6.36 -23.27 7.07
N ASP A 176 7.19 -24.04 7.75
CA ASP A 176 7.14 -24.18 9.21
C ASP A 176 8.08 -23.21 9.94
N THR A 177 8.88 -22.44 9.22
CA THR A 177 9.96 -21.61 9.82
C THR A 177 9.83 -20.13 9.58
N LYS A 178 9.49 -19.73 8.34
CA LYS A 178 9.52 -18.33 7.94
C LYS A 178 8.17 -17.84 7.38
N LEU A 179 7.36 -18.75 6.81
CA LEU A 179 6.13 -18.35 6.17
C LEU A 179 5.00 -18.15 7.19
N PRO A 180 4.07 -17.20 6.92
CA PRO A 180 2.92 -16.97 7.79
C PRO A 180 1.97 -18.18 7.80
N LYS A 181 1.37 -18.50 8.96
CA LYS A 181 0.40 -19.60 9.09
C LYS A 181 -0.95 -19.31 8.41
N TYR A 182 -1.35 -18.05 8.43
CA TYR A 182 -2.65 -17.55 7.94
C TYR A 182 -2.45 -16.48 6.87
N PRO A 183 -1.74 -16.77 5.76
CA PRO A 183 -1.38 -15.75 4.80
C PRO A 183 -2.59 -15.20 4.05
N ARG A 184 -2.49 -13.93 3.67
CA ARG A 184 -3.17 -13.42 2.49
C ARG A 184 -2.35 -13.85 1.28
N LEU A 185 -2.84 -14.85 0.57
CA LEU A 185 -2.09 -15.55 -0.47
C LEU A 185 -2.40 -14.95 -1.84
N ARG A 186 -1.36 -14.49 -2.53
CA ARG A 186 -1.43 -14.11 -3.95
C ARG A 186 -0.73 -15.17 -4.78
N LEU A 187 -1.46 -15.78 -5.69
CA LEU A 187 -0.96 -16.77 -6.64
C LEU A 187 -0.84 -16.13 -8.01
N ARG A 188 0.37 -16.13 -8.57
CA ARG A 188 0.62 -15.67 -9.93
C ARG A 188 0.99 -16.87 -10.79
N PHE A 189 0.16 -17.17 -11.77
CA PHE A 189 0.36 -18.31 -12.67
C PHE A 189 0.94 -17.85 -13.99
N THR A 190 1.99 -18.51 -14.44
CA THR A 190 2.62 -18.33 -15.76
C THR A 190 2.70 -19.66 -16.47
N LYS A 191 2.30 -19.72 -17.73
CA LYS A 191 2.34 -20.94 -18.57
C LYS A 191 1.71 -22.18 -17.87
N THR A 192 0.58 -21.98 -17.22
CA THR A 192 -0.08 -23.03 -16.43
C THR A 192 -1.49 -23.26 -16.95
N GLU A 193 -1.82 -24.50 -17.25
CA GLU A 193 -3.15 -24.92 -17.69
C GLU A 193 -4.19 -24.73 -16.56
N ALA A 194 -5.45 -24.43 -16.93
CA ALA A 194 -6.52 -24.15 -15.97
C ALA A 194 -6.75 -25.29 -14.97
N SER A 195 -6.70 -26.54 -15.44
CA SER A 195 -6.81 -27.74 -14.60
C SER A 195 -5.69 -27.83 -13.55
N ASP A 196 -4.45 -27.49 -13.94
CA ASP A 196 -3.31 -27.46 -13.04
C ASP A 196 -3.42 -26.29 -12.04
N MET A 197 -3.90 -25.13 -12.47
CA MET A 197 -4.14 -24.00 -11.57
C MET A 197 -5.09 -24.40 -10.45
N LYS A 198 -6.26 -25.01 -10.75
CA LYS A 198 -7.23 -25.47 -9.73
C LYS A 198 -6.58 -26.45 -8.76
N ARG A 199 -5.80 -27.41 -9.27
CA ARG A 199 -5.07 -28.38 -8.45
C ARG A 199 -4.08 -27.69 -7.51
N LYS A 200 -3.29 -26.72 -8.02
CA LYS A 200 -2.29 -26.00 -7.23
C LYS A 200 -2.88 -25.06 -6.21
N ILE A 201 -3.99 -24.40 -6.52
CA ILE A 201 -4.77 -23.61 -5.54
C ILE A 201 -5.22 -24.51 -4.39
N THR A 202 -5.78 -25.69 -4.70
CA THR A 202 -6.24 -26.64 -3.69
C THR A 202 -5.08 -27.16 -2.85
N GLU A 203 -3.93 -27.45 -3.46
CA GLU A 203 -2.71 -27.87 -2.78
C GLU A 203 -2.24 -26.82 -1.77
N LEU A 204 -2.11 -25.57 -2.22
CA LEU A 204 -1.68 -24.45 -1.37
C LEU A 204 -2.67 -24.11 -0.26
N LYS A 205 -3.99 -24.20 -0.54
CA LYS A 205 -5.02 -24.06 0.51
C LYS A 205 -4.97 -25.17 1.57
N LYS A 206 -4.40 -26.32 1.27
CA LYS A 206 -4.18 -27.38 2.26
C LYS A 206 -2.91 -27.17 3.06
N LEU A 207 -1.87 -26.58 2.43
CA LEU A 207 -0.61 -26.28 3.11
C LEU A 207 -0.77 -25.13 4.11
N PHE A 208 -1.52 -24.10 3.75
CA PHE A 208 -1.73 -22.91 4.56
C PHE A 208 -3.17 -22.82 5.05
N LYS A 209 -3.36 -22.29 6.25
CA LYS A 209 -4.68 -21.85 6.73
C LYS A 209 -4.98 -20.46 6.18
N VAL A 210 -5.30 -20.36 4.90
CA VAL A 210 -5.36 -19.12 4.14
C VAL A 210 -6.47 -18.21 4.66
N ALA A 211 -6.15 -16.94 4.94
CA ALA A 211 -7.15 -15.93 5.26
C ALA A 211 -7.86 -15.42 4.00
N GLU A 212 -7.09 -15.25 2.91
CA GLU A 212 -7.58 -14.73 1.62
C GLU A 212 -6.73 -15.31 0.48
N VAL A 213 -7.34 -15.56 -0.69
CA VAL A 213 -6.60 -15.99 -1.89
C VAL A 213 -6.96 -15.09 -3.06
N THR A 214 -5.94 -14.48 -3.66
CA THR A 214 -6.03 -13.77 -4.93
C THR A 214 -5.27 -14.54 -6.00
N VAL A 215 -5.89 -14.75 -7.15
CA VAL A 215 -5.29 -15.48 -8.28
C VAL A 215 -5.12 -14.55 -9.46
N THR A 216 -3.95 -14.58 -10.10
CA THR A 216 -3.63 -13.78 -11.29
C THR A 216 -2.89 -14.61 -12.32
N ARG A 217 -3.22 -14.47 -13.61
CA ARG A 217 -2.45 -15.00 -14.73
C ARG A 217 -1.51 -13.94 -15.28
N THR A 218 -0.20 -14.20 -15.29
CA THR A 218 0.80 -13.21 -15.73
C THR A 218 1.14 -13.32 -17.23
N ASP A 219 0.93 -14.44 -17.85
CA ASP A 219 1.07 -14.66 -19.31
C ASP A 219 0.06 -13.84 -20.13
N THR A 220 -1.14 -13.60 -19.60
CA THR A 220 -2.12 -12.69 -20.20
C THR A 220 -1.77 -11.22 -20.08
N ILE A 221 -1.01 -10.82 -19.06
CA ILE A 221 -0.58 -9.41 -18.87
C ILE A 221 0.40 -8.97 -19.97
N GLY A 222 1.28 -9.86 -20.43
CA GLY A 222 2.17 -9.61 -21.56
C GLY A 222 1.42 -9.38 -22.89
N GLN A 223 0.36 -10.15 -23.12
CA GLN A 223 -0.51 -9.97 -24.28
C GLN A 223 -1.37 -8.71 -24.19
N LEU A 224 -1.79 -8.31 -22.98
CA LEU A 224 -2.46 -7.02 -22.75
C LEU A 224 -1.54 -5.83 -23.01
N LYS A 225 -0.25 -5.89 -22.63
CA LYS A 225 0.73 -4.84 -22.93
C LYS A 225 1.09 -4.75 -24.42
N THR A 226 1.10 -5.87 -25.14
CA THR A 226 1.30 -5.91 -26.59
C THR A 226 0.01 -5.57 -27.35
N ASN A 227 -1.16 -5.90 -26.79
CA ASN A 227 -2.47 -5.52 -27.32
C ASN A 227 -2.98 -4.16 -26.80
N GLN A 228 -2.23 -3.47 -25.94
CA GLN A 228 -2.44 -2.03 -25.63
C GLN A 228 -1.92 -1.08 -26.74
N LYS A 229 -1.31 -1.58 -27.81
CA LYS A 229 -1.71 -1.08 -29.11
C LYS A 229 -3.15 -1.55 -29.29
N VAL A 230 -3.99 -0.95 -28.48
CA VAL A 230 -5.42 -1.04 -28.46
C VAL A 230 -5.86 -1.51 -29.80
N ASN A 231 -6.55 -2.61 -29.86
CA ASN A 231 -7.57 -2.77 -30.86
C ASN A 231 -8.40 -1.49 -30.85
N LYS A 232 -8.00 -0.50 -31.63
CA LYS A 232 -8.82 0.64 -32.03
C LYS A 232 -10.06 0.17 -32.78
N ASN A 233 -10.28 -1.14 -32.84
CA ASN A 233 -11.33 -1.86 -33.51
C ASN A 233 -12.15 -2.76 -32.58
N ILE A 234 -12.33 -2.38 -31.28
CA ILE A 234 -13.55 -2.80 -30.59
C ILE A 234 -14.66 -1.93 -31.14
N VAL A 235 -15.01 -2.17 -32.40
CA VAL A 235 -16.19 -1.59 -33.07
C VAL A 235 -17.34 -2.55 -32.82
N GLY A 236 -17.79 -2.60 -31.57
CA GLY A 236 -19.03 -3.22 -31.18
C GLY A 236 -19.90 -2.16 -30.51
N ASP A 237 -21.20 -2.24 -30.74
CA ASP A 237 -22.14 -1.38 -30.02
C ASP A 237 -22.18 -1.84 -28.54
N VAL A 238 -21.61 -1.05 -27.66
CA VAL A 238 -21.61 -1.29 -26.21
C VAL A 238 -23.04 -1.35 -25.64
N LYS A 239 -24.03 -0.87 -26.37
CA LYS A 239 -25.47 -1.00 -26.06
C LYS A 239 -26.00 -2.40 -26.36
N ASN A 240 -25.32 -3.19 -27.18
CA ASN A 240 -25.72 -4.54 -27.47
C ASN A 240 -25.36 -5.48 -26.33
N GLU A 241 -26.37 -6.06 -25.69
CA GLU A 241 -26.22 -6.98 -24.56
C GLU A 241 -25.33 -8.19 -24.88
N THR A 242 -25.46 -8.78 -26.08
CA THR A 242 -24.63 -9.90 -26.50
C THR A 242 -23.14 -9.51 -26.54
N PHE A 243 -22.87 -8.29 -27.03
CA PHE A 243 -21.51 -7.75 -27.05
C PHE A 243 -20.99 -7.44 -25.65
N GLN A 244 -21.84 -6.89 -24.76
CA GLN A 244 -21.50 -6.70 -23.34
C GLN A 244 -21.16 -8.03 -22.68
N ASN A 245 -22.00 -9.06 -22.85
CA ASN A 245 -21.78 -10.37 -22.26
C ASN A 245 -20.49 -11.02 -22.77
N GLN A 246 -20.16 -10.84 -24.05
CA GLN A 246 -18.87 -11.29 -24.59
C GLN A 246 -17.69 -10.56 -23.96
N LEU A 247 -17.75 -9.24 -23.82
CA LEU A 247 -16.69 -8.46 -23.17
C LEU A 247 -16.50 -8.84 -21.70
N ILE A 248 -17.62 -9.05 -20.98
CA ILE A 248 -17.63 -9.46 -19.57
C ILE A 248 -17.00 -10.85 -19.46
N ARG A 249 -17.43 -11.82 -20.29
CA ARG A 249 -16.89 -13.18 -20.32
C ARG A 249 -15.40 -13.16 -20.63
N ASP A 250 -14.97 -12.49 -21.70
CA ASP A 250 -13.56 -12.35 -22.09
C ASP A 250 -12.69 -11.73 -20.98
N TYR A 251 -13.25 -10.76 -20.25
CA TYR A 251 -12.55 -10.16 -19.13
C TYR A 251 -12.42 -11.12 -17.95
N LEU A 252 -13.52 -11.75 -17.56
CA LEU A 252 -13.57 -12.63 -16.39
C LEU A 252 -12.76 -13.92 -16.60
N GLU A 253 -12.84 -14.55 -17.76
CA GLU A 253 -12.03 -15.72 -18.09
C GLU A 253 -10.52 -15.43 -18.07
N ARG A 254 -10.13 -14.18 -18.37
CA ARG A 254 -8.72 -13.74 -18.32
C ARG A 254 -8.23 -13.44 -16.93
N GLN A 255 -9.09 -12.95 -16.05
CA GLN A 255 -8.71 -12.47 -14.73
C GLN A 255 -9.00 -13.47 -13.62
N TYR A 256 -10.03 -14.27 -13.77
CA TYR A 256 -10.56 -15.16 -12.74
C TYR A 256 -10.73 -16.59 -13.27
N LEU A 257 -10.67 -17.56 -12.37
CA LEU A 257 -10.95 -18.96 -12.65
C LEU A 257 -12.41 -19.26 -12.29
N LEU A 258 -13.31 -18.75 -13.10
CA LEU A 258 -14.74 -19.03 -12.94
C LEU A 258 -15.15 -20.26 -13.74
N GLU A 259 -16.13 -21.00 -13.21
CA GLU A 259 -16.79 -22.08 -13.93
C GLU A 259 -17.82 -21.50 -14.92
N ASP A 260 -18.19 -22.28 -15.94
CA ASP A 260 -19.16 -21.81 -16.95
C ASP A 260 -20.51 -21.39 -16.34
N ASP A 261 -20.97 -22.10 -15.31
CA ASP A 261 -22.21 -21.77 -14.58
C ASP A 261 -22.11 -20.43 -13.80
N GLU A 262 -20.92 -20.04 -13.35
CA GLU A 262 -20.69 -18.74 -12.70
C GLU A 262 -20.69 -17.61 -13.75
N LEU A 263 -20.10 -17.86 -14.91
CA LEU A 263 -20.10 -16.91 -16.04
C LEU A 263 -21.51 -16.71 -16.59
N ASP A 264 -22.31 -17.78 -16.65
CA ASP A 264 -23.70 -17.72 -17.10
C ASP A 264 -24.57 -16.93 -16.14
N LYS A 265 -24.40 -17.10 -14.82
CA LYS A 265 -25.08 -16.29 -13.80
C LYS A 265 -24.74 -14.80 -13.92
N ILE A 266 -23.48 -14.48 -14.23
CA ILE A 266 -23.07 -13.06 -14.43
C ILE A 266 -23.73 -12.50 -15.69
N ALA A 267 -23.85 -13.27 -16.74
CA ALA A 267 -24.58 -12.88 -17.95
C ALA A 267 -26.08 -12.65 -17.67
N GLU A 268 -26.71 -13.51 -16.84
CA GLU A 268 -28.10 -13.32 -16.39
C GLU A 268 -28.27 -11.99 -15.61
N ILE A 269 -27.34 -11.69 -14.69
CA ILE A 269 -27.35 -10.42 -13.94
C ILE A 269 -27.21 -9.23 -14.90
N ASN A 270 -26.32 -9.31 -15.90
CA ASN A 270 -26.20 -8.25 -16.90
C ASN A 270 -27.47 -8.07 -17.71
N SER A 271 -28.15 -9.17 -18.07
CA SER A 271 -29.45 -9.13 -18.76
C SER A 271 -30.53 -8.47 -17.91
N GLU A 272 -30.60 -8.84 -16.63
CA GLU A 272 -31.53 -8.22 -15.67
C GLU A 272 -31.28 -6.72 -15.53
N LEU A 273 -30.01 -6.30 -15.38
CA LEU A 273 -29.66 -4.89 -15.30
C LEU A 273 -30.02 -4.12 -16.58
N ASN A 274 -29.77 -4.70 -17.76
CA ASN A 274 -30.15 -4.12 -19.02
C ASN A 274 -31.68 -3.95 -19.18
N SER A 275 -32.48 -4.89 -18.62
CA SER A 275 -33.93 -4.80 -18.68
C SER A 275 -34.51 -3.64 -17.86
N HIS A 276 -33.74 -3.09 -16.92
CA HIS A 276 -34.13 -1.93 -16.11
C HIS A 276 -33.74 -0.58 -16.75
N ILE A 277 -32.96 -0.63 -17.85
CA ILE A 277 -32.58 0.58 -18.58
C ILE A 277 -33.71 0.92 -19.57
N ASP A 278 -34.37 2.05 -19.35
CA ASP A 278 -35.45 2.54 -20.23
C ASP A 278 -34.87 2.95 -21.59
N GLU A 279 -35.38 2.38 -22.69
CA GLU A 279 -34.96 2.74 -24.05
C GLU A 279 -35.17 4.23 -24.36
N SER A 280 -36.09 4.88 -23.64
CA SER A 280 -36.34 6.34 -23.80
C SER A 280 -35.15 7.18 -23.32
N ASP A 281 -34.37 6.70 -22.36
CA ASP A 281 -33.14 7.36 -21.89
C ASP A 281 -31.97 7.17 -22.88
N MET A 282 -32.08 6.22 -23.80
CA MET A 282 -31.05 5.93 -24.81
C MET A 282 -31.24 6.70 -26.13
N MET A 283 -32.38 7.39 -26.32
CA MET A 283 -32.65 8.15 -27.51
C MET A 283 -32.06 9.56 -27.48
N GLY A 284 -30.78 9.65 -27.42
CA GLY A 284 -30.07 10.89 -27.68
C GLY A 284 -28.67 10.61 -28.15
N ASN A 285 -28.26 11.10 -29.30
CA ASN A 285 -26.87 11.30 -29.68
C ASN A 285 -26.22 12.31 -28.73
N ILE A 286 -26.23 12.00 -27.42
CA ILE A 286 -25.57 12.81 -26.40
C ILE A 286 -24.11 12.42 -26.40
N LEU A 287 -23.30 13.24 -27.04
CA LEU A 287 -21.87 13.19 -26.90
C LEU A 287 -21.56 13.69 -25.48
N TRP A 288 -21.36 12.77 -24.55
CA TRP A 288 -20.93 13.10 -23.20
C TRP A 288 -19.49 13.59 -23.24
N THR A 289 -19.31 14.88 -23.07
CA THR A 289 -18.00 15.46 -22.80
C THR A 289 -17.95 15.77 -21.30
N PRO A 290 -17.23 14.99 -20.48
CA PRO A 290 -17.10 15.29 -19.05
C PRO A 290 -16.47 16.68 -18.93
N LYS A 291 -17.16 17.62 -18.28
CA LYS A 291 -16.63 18.95 -17.97
C LYS A 291 -16.05 19.02 -16.57
N GLU A 292 -16.62 18.25 -15.68
CA GLU A 292 -16.28 18.32 -14.25
C GLU A 292 -16.64 17.01 -13.57
N PHE A 293 -15.81 16.56 -12.65
CA PHE A 293 -16.09 15.47 -11.72
C PHE A 293 -16.02 16.03 -10.32
N GLN A 294 -17.12 15.97 -9.57
CA GLN A 294 -17.16 16.34 -8.17
C GLN A 294 -17.25 15.07 -7.30
N PHE A 295 -16.36 14.96 -6.35
CA PHE A 295 -16.36 13.89 -5.36
C PHE A 295 -16.42 14.50 -3.97
N SER A 296 -17.31 14.01 -3.13
CA SER A 296 -17.29 14.33 -1.72
C SER A 296 -17.26 13.06 -0.89
N ASN A 297 -16.44 13.03 0.12
CA ASN A 297 -16.36 11.94 1.11
C ASN A 297 -16.11 10.52 0.51
N MET A 298 -15.52 10.41 -0.68
CA MET A 298 -15.11 9.15 -1.26
C MET A 298 -13.62 8.91 -1.06
N PHE A 299 -13.28 7.78 -0.44
CA PHE A 299 -11.90 7.36 -0.16
C PHE A 299 -11.13 8.44 0.62
N SER A 300 -10.04 8.97 0.06
CA SER A 300 -9.25 10.05 0.64
C SER A 300 -9.59 11.44 0.10
N TYR A 301 -10.65 11.56 -0.70
CA TYR A 301 -11.11 12.86 -1.21
C TYR A 301 -12.01 13.54 -0.18
N GLY A 302 -11.75 14.84 0.07
CA GLY A 302 -12.58 15.67 0.95
C GLY A 302 -13.84 16.20 0.28
N GLU A 303 -14.55 17.10 0.97
CA GLU A 303 -15.85 17.61 0.51
C GLU A 303 -15.80 18.43 -0.80
N ASP A 304 -14.64 19.00 -1.16
CA ASP A 304 -14.49 19.97 -2.26
C ASP A 304 -13.41 19.55 -3.29
N ASN A 305 -13.37 18.30 -3.71
CA ASN A 305 -12.48 17.84 -4.81
C ASN A 305 -13.21 17.59 -6.11
#